data_4d3074acdcefe9bd61ac479b713ddffb
#
_entry.id   4d3074acdcefe9bd61ac479b713ddffb
#
_cell.length_a   1.000
_cell.length_b   1.000
_cell.length_c   1.000
_cell.angle_alpha   90.00
_cell.angle_beta   90.00
_cell.angle_gamma   90.00
#
_symmetry.space_group_name_H-M   'P 1'
#
loop_
_entity.id
_entity.type
_entity.pdbx_description
1 polymer ?
#
loop_
_entity_poly.entity_id
_entity_poly.type
_entity_poly.pdbx_seq_one_letter_code
_entity_poly.pdbx_strand_id
1 'polypeptide(L)'
;MKKVLLTAAIAVAASGTVFAQANDTIAKAKSSGVVTMGVRESSGALSYTLGDGKFAGFHVEVCQRILSELEKQAGRKLEVRYQAVTSQNRIPLVQNGTVDIECGSTTNN
;
A
#
# COMPACT_ATOMS: atom_id res chain seq x y z
N MET A 1 -27.29 -56.89 -12.79
CA MET A 1 -26.94 -55.72 -13.61
C MET A 1 -26.32 -54.66 -12.74
N LYS A 2 -25.12 -54.43 -13.03
CA LYS A 2 -24.39 -53.44 -12.25
C LYS A 2 -24.57 -52.07 -12.89
N LYS A 3 -25.21 -51.16 -12.20
CA LYS A 3 -25.27 -49.79 -12.63
C LYS A 3 -24.00 -49.08 -12.16
N VAL A 4 -23.21 -48.68 -13.12
CA VAL A 4 -22.06 -47.84 -12.82
C VAL A 4 -22.55 -46.41 -12.66
N LEU A 5 -22.59 -45.95 -11.44
CA LEU A 5 -22.81 -44.54 -11.15
C LEU A 5 -21.50 -43.81 -11.39
N LEU A 6 -21.43 -43.15 -12.52
CA LEU A 6 -20.37 -42.20 -12.78
C LEU A 6 -20.67 -40.96 -11.96
N THR A 7 -20.09 -40.85 -10.81
CA THR A 7 -20.03 -39.59 -10.08
C THR A 7 -18.98 -38.73 -10.78
N ALA A 8 -19.44 -37.87 -11.64
CA ALA A 8 -18.60 -36.81 -12.15
C ALA A 8 -18.29 -35.87 -10.98
N ALA A 9 -17.12 -36.01 -10.43
CA ALA A 9 -16.60 -35.01 -9.50
C ALA A 9 -16.30 -33.76 -10.34
N ILE A 10 -17.20 -32.82 -10.27
CA ILE A 10 -16.94 -31.48 -10.79
C ILE A 10 -15.95 -30.85 -9.83
N ALA A 11 -14.69 -30.89 -10.19
CA ALA A 11 -13.69 -30.06 -9.56
C ALA A 11 -14.01 -28.61 -9.95
N VAL A 12 -14.73 -27.93 -9.10
CA VAL A 12 -14.83 -26.49 -9.19
C VAL A 12 -13.43 -25.96 -8.87
N ALA A 13 -12.67 -25.75 -9.92
CA ALA A 13 -11.48 -24.95 -9.78
C ALA A 13 -11.95 -23.57 -9.32
N ALA A 14 -11.82 -23.33 -8.05
CA ALA A 14 -11.93 -21.97 -7.53
C ALA A 14 -10.81 -21.17 -8.16
N SER A 15 -11.10 -20.57 -9.31
CA SER A 15 -10.24 -19.55 -9.87
C SER A 15 -10.26 -18.39 -8.88
N GLY A 16 -9.31 -18.41 -7.96
CA GLY A 16 -9.06 -17.29 -7.10
C GLY A 16 -8.74 -16.10 -7.97
N THR A 17 -9.68 -15.19 -8.09
CA THR A 17 -9.41 -13.91 -8.71
C THR A 17 -8.36 -13.21 -7.86
N VAL A 18 -7.15 -13.15 -8.39
CA VAL A 18 -6.10 -12.32 -7.80
C VAL A 18 -6.51 -10.88 -8.08
N PHE A 19 -7.14 -10.24 -7.11
CA PHE A 19 -7.39 -8.82 -7.19
C PHE A 19 -6.05 -8.08 -7.13
N ALA A 20 -5.84 -7.15 -8.06
CA ALA A 20 -4.68 -6.29 -8.02
C ALA A 20 -4.59 -5.61 -6.65
N GLN A 21 -3.40 -5.60 -6.06
CA GLN A 21 -3.15 -5.11 -4.70
C GLN A 21 -3.57 -3.65 -4.46
N ALA A 22 -3.82 -2.88 -5.55
CA ALA A 22 -4.23 -1.49 -5.47
C ALA A 22 -5.52 -1.25 -4.66
N ASN A 23 -6.43 -2.22 -4.59
CA ASN A 23 -7.67 -2.10 -3.83
C ASN A 23 -7.52 -2.50 -2.35
N ASP A 24 -6.40 -3.13 -1.99
CA ASP A 24 -6.19 -3.66 -0.65
C ASP A 24 -5.68 -2.61 0.34
N THR A 25 -5.15 -1.49 -0.15
CA THR A 25 -4.58 -0.44 0.71
C THR A 25 -5.64 0.14 1.64
N ILE A 26 -6.82 0.46 1.14
CA ILE A 26 -7.92 0.98 1.96
C ILE A 26 -8.42 -0.09 2.93
N ALA A 27 -8.62 -1.31 2.46
CA ALA A 27 -9.05 -2.43 3.29
C ALA A 27 -8.02 -2.74 4.39
N LYS A 28 -6.75 -2.74 4.05
CA LYS A 28 -5.65 -2.93 4.99
C LYS A 28 -5.60 -1.81 6.03
N ALA A 29 -5.75 -0.55 5.61
CA ALA A 29 -5.81 0.59 6.50
C ALA A 29 -7.01 0.50 7.46
N LYS A 30 -8.17 0.10 6.96
CA LYS A 30 -9.37 -0.11 7.79
C LYS A 30 -9.16 -1.18 8.86
N SER A 31 -8.57 -2.30 8.51
CA SER A 31 -8.40 -3.44 9.42
C SER A 31 -7.24 -3.25 10.38
N SER A 32 -6.11 -2.73 9.93
CA SER A 32 -4.91 -2.57 10.76
C SER A 32 -4.85 -1.23 11.51
N GLY A 33 -5.46 -0.20 10.96
CA GLY A 33 -5.35 1.16 11.49
C GLY A 33 -4.00 1.81 11.25
N VAL A 34 -3.17 1.25 10.40
CA VAL A 34 -1.80 1.71 10.12
C VAL A 34 -1.59 1.90 8.63
N VAL A 35 -0.94 3.00 8.27
CA VAL A 35 -0.47 3.27 6.90
C VAL A 35 1.03 3.52 6.96
N THR A 36 1.78 2.81 6.14
CA THR A 36 3.21 3.03 5.98
C THR A 36 3.47 3.90 4.77
N MET A 37 4.08 5.03 5.01
CA MET A 37 4.40 6.04 4.01
C MET A 37 5.89 5.96 3.67
N GLY A 38 6.19 5.64 2.42
CA GLY A 38 7.56 5.64 1.92
C GLY A 38 8.00 7.06 1.60
N VAL A 39 9.08 7.49 2.21
CA VAL A 39 9.59 8.86 2.08
C VAL A 39 11.06 8.88 1.70
N ARG A 40 11.47 9.91 0.99
CA ARG A 40 12.87 10.13 0.63
C ARG A 40 13.55 10.99 1.67
N GLU A 41 14.77 10.64 2.02
CA GLU A 41 15.59 11.42 2.95
C GLU A 41 16.30 12.60 2.31
N SER A 42 16.46 12.54 1.00
CA SER A 42 17.32 13.48 0.26
C SER A 42 16.76 13.85 -1.13
N SER A 43 15.51 14.24 -1.18
CA SER A 43 14.90 14.78 -2.41
C SER A 43 14.78 16.31 -2.39
N GLY A 44 15.71 16.97 -1.75
CA GLY A 44 15.71 18.42 -1.59
C GLY A 44 14.44 18.91 -0.88
N ALA A 45 13.87 20.01 -1.34
CA ALA A 45 12.65 20.58 -0.76
C ALA A 45 11.40 19.71 -0.93
N LEU A 46 11.47 18.64 -1.75
CA LEU A 46 10.33 17.75 -1.99
C LEU A 46 10.12 16.75 -0.85
N SER A 47 11.21 16.19 -0.32
CA SER A 47 11.18 15.26 0.79
C SER A 47 12.54 15.21 1.47
N TYR A 48 12.60 15.46 2.75
CA TYR A 48 13.83 15.44 3.53
C TYR A 48 13.56 15.01 4.95
N THR A 49 14.59 14.49 5.61
CA THR A 49 14.51 14.10 7.01
C THR A 49 14.78 15.28 7.94
N LEU A 50 14.01 15.34 9.03
CA LEU A 50 14.25 16.27 10.15
C LEU A 50 15.00 15.59 11.31
N GLY A 51 15.35 14.31 11.15
CA GLY A 51 15.83 13.47 12.24
C GLY A 51 14.67 12.89 13.06
N ASP A 52 14.99 11.98 14.00
CA ASP A 52 14.02 11.35 14.90
C ASP A 52 12.83 10.69 14.20
N GLY A 53 13.01 10.18 12.98
CA GLY A 53 11.94 9.56 12.20
C GLY A 53 10.92 10.54 11.64
N LYS A 54 11.22 11.83 11.65
CA LYS A 54 10.35 12.88 11.08
C LYS A 54 10.81 13.28 9.70
N PHE A 55 9.84 13.54 8.84
CA PHE A 55 10.06 13.94 7.46
C PHE A 55 9.23 15.16 7.12
N ALA A 56 9.72 15.96 6.20
CA ALA A 56 9.07 17.17 5.73
C ALA A 56 9.34 17.37 4.24
N GLY A 57 8.65 18.32 3.64
CA GLY A 57 8.78 18.67 2.24
C GLY A 57 7.45 18.68 1.53
N PHE A 58 7.43 19.20 0.31
CA PHE A 58 6.19 19.36 -0.46
C PHE A 58 5.45 18.03 -0.68
N HIS A 59 6.17 16.98 -1.07
CA HIS A 59 5.55 15.67 -1.29
C HIS A 59 5.04 15.04 0.01
N VAL A 60 5.74 15.25 1.11
CA VAL A 60 5.30 14.75 2.42
C VAL A 60 4.00 15.44 2.83
N GLU A 61 3.88 16.74 2.63
CA GLU A 61 2.65 17.49 2.93
C GLU A 61 1.48 17.04 2.07
N VAL A 62 1.70 16.81 0.77
CA VAL A 62 0.67 16.27 -0.13
C VAL A 62 0.19 14.90 0.36
N CYS A 63 1.12 14.04 0.76
CA CYS A 63 0.78 12.72 1.27
C CYS A 63 0.02 12.78 2.60
N GLN A 64 0.31 13.75 3.44
CA GLN A 64 -0.46 13.96 4.68
C GLN A 64 -1.90 14.34 4.40
N ARG A 65 -2.15 15.11 3.35
CA ARG A 65 -3.51 15.42 2.89
C ARG A 65 -4.23 14.19 2.34
N ILE A 66 -3.52 13.37 1.57
CA ILE A 66 -4.02 12.09 1.09
C ILE A 66 -4.37 11.18 2.27
N LEU A 67 -3.54 11.15 3.30
CA LEU A 67 -3.80 10.41 4.53
C LEU A 67 -5.12 10.85 5.19
N SER A 68 -5.38 12.15 5.26
CA SER A 68 -6.63 12.68 5.82
C SER A 68 -7.85 12.17 5.04
N GLU A 69 -7.75 12.07 3.72
CA GLU A 69 -8.81 11.49 2.89
C GLU A 69 -8.96 9.98 3.12
N LEU A 70 -7.85 9.27 3.29
CA LEU A 70 -7.89 7.86 3.64
C LEU A 70 -8.57 7.60 4.98
N GLU A 71 -8.32 8.44 5.97
CA GLU A 71 -8.99 8.36 7.27
C GLU A 71 -10.51 8.52 7.14
N LYS A 72 -10.97 9.45 6.30
CA LYS A 72 -12.38 9.63 6.02
C LYS A 72 -12.99 8.40 5.36
N GLN A 73 -12.32 7.83 4.35
CA GLN A 73 -12.79 6.63 3.65
C GLN A 73 -12.74 5.39 4.54
N ALA A 74 -11.73 5.29 5.40
CA ALA A 74 -11.61 4.18 6.33
C ALA A 74 -12.59 4.29 7.51
N GLY A 75 -13.11 5.48 7.77
CA GLY A 75 -13.99 5.74 8.90
C GLY A 75 -13.32 5.64 10.26
N ARG A 76 -11.99 5.77 10.31
CA ARG A 76 -11.21 5.72 11.54
C ARG A 76 -9.92 6.52 11.40
N LYS A 77 -9.35 6.91 12.54
CA LYS A 77 -8.05 7.53 12.58
C LYS A 77 -6.96 6.49 12.29
N LEU A 78 -5.97 6.87 11.48
CA LEU A 78 -4.90 5.99 11.06
C LEU A 78 -3.57 6.41 11.68
N GLU A 79 -2.80 5.43 12.13
CA GLU A 79 -1.42 5.63 12.53
C GLU A 79 -0.54 5.67 11.27
N VAL A 80 0.33 6.67 11.16
CA VAL A 80 1.28 6.81 10.06
C VAL A 80 2.65 6.34 10.49
N ARG A 81 3.22 5.42 9.73
CA ARG A 81 4.61 5.00 9.87
C ARG A 81 5.39 5.46 8.66
N TYR A 82 6.56 6.00 8.88
CA TYR A 82 7.44 6.45 7.82
C TYR A 82 8.52 5.42 7.55
N GLN A 83 8.71 5.07 6.30
CA GLN A 83 9.74 4.17 5.82
C GLN A 83 10.61 4.92 4.81
N ALA A 84 11.90 5.06 5.10
CA ALA A 84 12.84 5.65 4.16
C ALA A 84 12.97 4.75 2.93
N VAL A 85 12.88 5.34 1.75
CA VAL A 85 13.00 4.63 0.48
C VAL A 85 14.04 5.31 -0.42
N THR A 86 14.57 4.54 -1.35
CA THR A 86 15.52 4.99 -2.36
C THR A 86 14.87 4.95 -3.74
N SER A 87 15.56 5.49 -4.73
CA SER A 87 15.11 5.39 -6.12
C SER A 87 15.02 3.94 -6.61
N GLN A 88 15.84 3.06 -6.06
CA GLN A 88 15.92 1.67 -6.47
C GLN A 88 14.87 0.78 -5.78
N ASN A 89 14.56 1.04 -4.51
CA ASN A 89 13.72 0.12 -3.73
C ASN A 89 12.26 0.56 -3.56
N ARG A 90 11.92 1.81 -3.87
CA ARG A 90 10.57 2.34 -3.63
C ARG A 90 9.47 1.56 -4.35
N ILE A 91 9.67 1.21 -5.60
CA ILE A 91 8.67 0.46 -6.37
C ILE A 91 8.50 -0.97 -5.84
N PRO A 92 9.57 -1.76 -5.64
CA PRO A 92 9.41 -3.07 -5.02
C PRO A 92 8.74 -3.03 -3.64
N LEU A 93 9.05 -2.03 -2.82
CA LEU A 93 8.45 -1.90 -1.49
C LEU A 93 6.95 -1.59 -1.54
N VAL A 94 6.50 -0.82 -2.52
CA VAL A 94 5.07 -0.59 -2.75
C VAL A 94 4.41 -1.86 -3.29
N GLN A 95 5.05 -2.52 -4.24
CA GLN A 95 4.51 -3.73 -4.86
C GLN A 95 4.31 -4.87 -3.87
N ASN A 96 5.23 -5.04 -2.92
CA ASN A 96 5.14 -6.11 -1.92
C ASN A 96 4.34 -5.74 -0.67
N GLY A 97 3.83 -4.51 -0.60
CA GLY A 97 3.01 -4.05 0.52
C GLY A 97 3.77 -3.61 1.76
N THR A 98 5.10 -3.55 1.73
CA THR A 98 5.89 -2.98 2.84
C THR A 98 5.61 -1.49 3.00
N VAL A 99 5.41 -0.80 1.90
CA VAL A 99 5.02 0.61 1.84
C VAL A 99 3.65 0.69 1.16
N ASP A 100 2.74 1.42 1.76
CA ASP A 100 1.38 1.60 1.25
C ASP A 100 1.27 2.78 0.29
N ILE A 101 1.99 3.86 0.57
CA ILE A 101 2.02 5.09 -0.22
C ILE A 101 3.47 5.55 -0.35
N GLU A 102 3.92 5.87 -1.54
CA GLU A 102 5.24 6.45 -1.77
C GLU A 102 5.12 7.96 -1.96
N CYS A 103 5.89 8.70 -1.17
CA CYS A 103 5.89 10.17 -1.12
C CYS A 103 7.26 10.70 -1.46
N GLY A 104 7.66 10.49 -2.67
CA GLY A 104 8.95 10.90 -3.18
C GLY A 104 8.87 11.49 -4.57
N SER A 105 10.00 11.56 -5.21
CA SER A 105 10.16 12.12 -6.54
C SER A 105 10.08 11.05 -7.64
N THR A 106 9.06 10.21 -7.58
CA THR A 106 8.88 9.17 -8.59
C THR A 106 8.34 9.78 -9.89
N THR A 107 9.06 9.54 -10.97
CA THR A 107 8.61 9.92 -12.29
C THR A 107 7.75 8.83 -12.88
N ASN A 108 6.58 9.18 -13.34
CA ASN A 108 5.68 8.26 -14.04
C ASN A 108 5.95 8.36 -15.54
N ASN A 109 6.70 7.43 -16.05
CA ASN A 109 7.02 7.33 -17.48
C ASN A 109 6.15 6.31 -18.17
#